data_99721a954101cd755948306e0a88661e
#
_entry.id   99721a954101cd755948306e0a88661e
#
_cell.length_a   1.000
_cell.length_b   1.000
_cell.length_c   1.000
_cell.angle_alpha   90.00
_cell.angle_beta   90.00
_cell.angle_gamma   90.00
#
_symmetry.space_group_name_H-M   'P 1'
#
loop_
_entity.id
_entity.type
_entity.pdbx_description
1 polymer ?
#
loop_
_entity_poly.entity_id
_entity_poly.type
_entity_poly.pdbx_seq_one_letter_code
_entity_poly.pdbx_strand_id
1 'polypeptide(L)'
;TQAPPSVARAVYSASRERSIGIGALGFHAYLQKKNLPFECAMAKVTNNRLFSHIKRKLDNANLELGEERGEAPDAAGTGRRFSHTMAIAPNASSSIIMGNTSPSIEPFRANAYRQDTLSGAYLNKNKYLDAKIKEKIETGETKQDYDEIWSGIIANDGSCQHIRFLTQEEKDVFKTSMEIDQRWVIEHAADRQNYVDQGQSLNVFFRPDTSILYLHAVHFLAWKRG
;
A
#
# COMPACT_ATOMS: atom_id res chain seq x y z
N THR A 1 30.72 7.53 -0.86
CA THR A 1 30.11 8.70 -0.20
C THR A 1 31.01 9.15 0.93
N GLN A 2 31.41 10.40 0.92
CA GLN A 2 32.18 10.98 2.03
C GLN A 2 31.19 11.32 3.16
N ALA A 3 31.07 10.42 4.10
CA ALA A 3 30.25 10.65 5.29
C ALA A 3 31.09 11.35 6.37
N PRO A 4 30.54 12.28 7.16
CA PRO A 4 31.26 12.93 8.24
C PRO A 4 31.76 11.92 9.29
N PRO A 5 32.90 12.17 9.93
CA PRO A 5 33.48 11.26 10.93
C PRO A 5 32.54 10.92 12.10
N SER A 6 31.63 11.82 12.43
CA SER A 6 30.61 11.61 13.50
C SER A 6 29.68 10.41 13.27
N VAL A 7 29.53 9.97 12.02
CA VAL A 7 28.68 8.80 11.66
C VAL A 7 29.48 7.59 11.19
N ALA A 8 30.79 7.52 11.52
CA ALA A 8 31.68 6.44 11.08
C ALA A 8 31.17 5.03 11.45
N ARG A 9 30.56 4.86 12.64
CA ARG A 9 29.99 3.58 13.06
C ARG A 9 28.82 3.15 12.18
N ALA A 10 27.93 4.07 11.79
CA ALA A 10 26.82 3.79 10.88
C ALA A 10 27.32 3.41 9.49
N VAL A 11 28.36 4.12 8.98
CA VAL A 11 29.00 3.78 7.70
C VAL A 11 29.65 2.40 7.75
N TYR A 12 30.31 2.06 8.85
CA TYR A 12 30.91 0.75 9.04
C TYR A 12 29.83 -0.36 9.00
N SER A 13 28.76 -0.23 9.79
CA SER A 13 27.63 -1.18 9.79
C SER A 13 27.02 -1.33 8.40
N ALA A 14 26.65 -0.21 7.77
CA ALA A 14 26.07 -0.20 6.44
C ALA A 14 26.97 -0.85 5.37
N SER A 15 28.30 -0.65 5.48
CA SER A 15 29.25 -1.25 4.54
C SER A 15 29.38 -2.77 4.69
N ARG A 16 29.15 -3.27 5.89
CA ARG A 16 29.17 -4.72 6.19
C ARG A 16 27.89 -5.42 5.78
N GLU A 17 26.74 -4.85 6.13
CA GLU A 17 25.44 -5.42 5.80
C GLU A 17 25.08 -5.21 4.33
N ARG A 18 25.37 -4.03 3.80
CA ARG A 18 24.93 -3.59 2.45
C ARG A 18 23.42 -3.74 2.23
N SER A 19 22.63 -3.67 3.31
CA SER A 19 21.18 -3.82 3.27
C SER A 19 20.53 -2.80 2.35
N ILE A 20 19.55 -3.24 1.57
CA ILE A 20 18.65 -2.41 0.78
C ILE A 20 17.22 -2.69 1.20
N GLY A 21 16.29 -1.79 0.89
CA GLY A 21 14.88 -1.95 1.19
C GLY A 21 14.03 -1.70 -0.06
N ILE A 22 13.77 -2.74 -0.83
CA ILE A 22 12.83 -2.65 -1.95
C ILE A 22 11.44 -2.87 -1.38
N GLY A 23 10.56 -1.90 -1.61
CA GLY A 23 9.17 -1.93 -1.18
C GLY A 23 8.20 -1.84 -2.35
N ALA A 24 6.92 -1.80 -2.04
CA ALA A 24 5.86 -1.64 -3.03
C ALA A 24 4.98 -0.46 -2.64
N LEU A 25 4.41 0.21 -3.63
CA LEU A 25 3.35 1.19 -3.46
C LEU A 25 2.22 0.91 -4.46
N GLY A 26 1.03 1.39 -4.15
CA GLY A 26 -0.12 1.23 -5.03
C GLY A 26 -0.82 -0.13 -4.92
N PHE A 27 -0.68 -0.85 -3.80
CA PHE A 27 -1.31 -2.16 -3.66
C PHE A 27 -2.84 -2.10 -3.77
N HIS A 28 -3.51 -1.20 -3.03
CA HIS A 28 -4.97 -1.04 -3.14
C HIS A 28 -5.39 -0.55 -4.53
N ALA A 29 -4.66 0.41 -5.10
CA ALA A 29 -4.87 0.87 -6.47
C ALA A 29 -4.78 -0.28 -7.50
N TYR A 30 -3.86 -1.22 -7.31
CA TYR A 30 -3.75 -2.40 -8.14
C TYR A 30 -4.94 -3.33 -7.99
N LEU A 31 -5.44 -3.55 -6.77
CA LEU A 31 -6.65 -4.32 -6.52
C LEU A 31 -7.87 -3.66 -7.20
N GLN A 32 -8.04 -2.35 -7.04
CA GLN A 32 -9.11 -1.60 -7.71
C GLN A 32 -9.04 -1.70 -9.24
N LYS A 33 -7.83 -1.61 -9.81
CA LYS A 33 -7.62 -1.84 -11.26
C LYS A 33 -8.07 -3.24 -11.69
N LYS A 34 -8.00 -4.23 -10.79
CA LYS A 34 -8.44 -5.61 -11.03
C LYS A 34 -9.91 -5.84 -10.64
N ASN A 35 -10.61 -4.81 -10.23
CA ASN A 35 -11.96 -4.88 -9.70
C ASN A 35 -12.09 -5.88 -8.53
N LEU A 36 -11.09 -5.88 -7.64
CA LEU A 36 -11.03 -6.75 -6.47
C LEU A 36 -11.20 -5.91 -5.19
N PRO A 37 -12.19 -6.22 -4.34
CA PRO A 37 -12.26 -5.65 -3.01
C PRO A 37 -11.01 -5.96 -2.19
N PHE A 38 -10.59 -5.03 -1.34
CA PHE A 38 -9.48 -5.25 -0.41
C PHE A 38 -9.77 -6.40 0.57
N GLU A 39 -11.03 -6.53 0.95
CA GLU A 39 -11.57 -7.50 1.91
C GLU A 39 -12.05 -8.80 1.23
N CYS A 40 -11.22 -9.39 0.37
CA CYS A 40 -11.62 -10.64 -0.29
C CYS A 40 -10.48 -11.65 -0.39
N ALA A 41 -10.84 -12.93 -0.51
CA ALA A 41 -9.88 -14.03 -0.64
C ALA A 41 -8.97 -13.88 -1.88
N MET A 42 -9.51 -13.37 -2.99
CA MET A 42 -8.71 -13.15 -4.20
C MET A 42 -7.67 -12.03 -4.03
N ALA A 43 -7.92 -11.04 -3.16
CA ALA A 43 -6.93 -10.05 -2.79
C ALA A 43 -5.76 -10.71 -2.01
N LYS A 44 -6.03 -11.66 -1.10
CA LYS A 44 -4.99 -12.46 -0.40
C LYS A 44 -4.17 -13.29 -1.39
N VAL A 45 -4.81 -13.97 -2.32
CA VAL A 45 -4.12 -14.72 -3.39
C VAL A 45 -3.23 -13.79 -4.23
N THR A 46 -3.76 -12.63 -4.61
CA THR A 46 -3.02 -11.62 -5.37
C THR A 46 -1.82 -11.09 -4.59
N ASN A 47 -1.99 -10.79 -3.29
CA ASN A 47 -0.94 -10.39 -2.38
C ASN A 47 0.21 -11.41 -2.35
N ASN A 48 -0.11 -12.68 -2.08
CA ASN A 48 0.86 -13.75 -2.03
C ASN A 48 1.61 -13.94 -3.37
N ARG A 49 0.90 -13.96 -4.49
CA ARG A 49 1.50 -14.10 -5.83
C ARG A 49 2.44 -12.95 -6.16
N LEU A 50 2.05 -11.72 -5.84
CA LEU A 50 2.86 -10.53 -6.09
C LEU A 50 4.16 -10.58 -5.29
N PHE A 51 4.06 -10.74 -3.98
CA PHE A 51 5.21 -10.66 -3.09
C PHE A 51 6.15 -11.88 -3.20
N SER A 52 5.62 -13.08 -3.43
CA SER A 52 6.46 -14.26 -3.75
C SER A 52 7.22 -14.09 -5.06
N HIS A 53 6.58 -13.48 -6.07
CA HIS A 53 7.27 -13.19 -7.34
C HIS A 53 8.40 -12.18 -7.15
N ILE A 54 8.13 -11.06 -6.45
CA ILE A 54 9.14 -10.03 -6.15
C ILE A 54 10.30 -10.65 -5.38
N LYS A 55 10.02 -11.38 -4.29
CA LYS A 55 11.05 -12.03 -3.46
C LYS A 55 11.95 -12.94 -4.27
N ARG A 56 11.37 -13.82 -5.06
CA ARG A 56 12.14 -14.73 -5.93
C ARG A 56 13.07 -13.97 -6.90
N LYS A 57 12.57 -12.88 -7.50
CA LYS A 57 13.38 -12.04 -8.41
C LYS A 57 14.50 -11.31 -7.67
N LEU A 58 14.22 -10.83 -6.46
CA LEU A 58 15.23 -10.19 -5.62
C LEU A 58 16.30 -11.17 -5.16
N ASP A 59 15.92 -12.37 -4.75
CA ASP A 59 16.89 -13.40 -4.34
C ASP A 59 17.83 -13.78 -5.49
N ASN A 60 17.30 -13.97 -6.70
CA ASN A 60 18.13 -14.26 -7.87
C ASN A 60 19.10 -13.11 -8.16
N ALA A 61 18.60 -11.88 -8.24
CA ALA A 61 19.44 -10.70 -8.48
C ALA A 61 20.49 -10.47 -7.36
N ASN A 62 20.14 -10.83 -6.12
CA ASN A 62 21.05 -10.72 -4.98
C ASN A 62 22.24 -11.69 -5.11
N LEU A 63 21.99 -12.93 -5.57
CA LEU A 63 23.03 -13.92 -5.85
C LEU A 63 23.89 -13.53 -7.08
N GLU A 64 23.27 -13.13 -8.17
CA GLU A 64 23.97 -12.64 -9.37
C GLU A 64 24.91 -11.47 -9.05
N LEU A 65 24.44 -10.48 -8.27
CA LEU A 65 25.26 -9.35 -7.83
C LEU A 65 26.31 -9.76 -6.79
N GLY A 66 26.08 -10.78 -6.01
CA GLY A 66 27.06 -11.35 -5.08
C GLY A 66 28.23 -11.98 -5.83
N GLU A 67 27.94 -12.72 -6.90
CA GLU A 67 28.97 -13.27 -7.80
C GLU A 67 29.74 -12.17 -8.54
N GLU A 68 29.05 -11.18 -9.11
CA GLU A 68 29.65 -10.09 -9.90
C GLU A 68 30.48 -9.13 -9.04
N ARG A 69 30.02 -8.78 -7.82
CA ARG A 69 30.54 -7.66 -7.00
C ARG A 69 31.02 -8.05 -5.60
N GLY A 70 31.02 -9.34 -5.34
CA GLY A 70 31.38 -9.90 -4.01
C GLY A 70 30.26 -9.80 -2.99
N GLU A 71 30.24 -10.74 -2.05
CA GLU A 71 29.29 -10.85 -0.96
C GLU A 71 29.34 -9.68 0.03
N ALA A 72 28.24 -9.41 0.73
CA ALA A 72 28.28 -8.56 1.91
C ALA A 72 29.08 -9.25 3.02
N PRO A 73 29.96 -8.53 3.76
CA PRO A 73 30.75 -9.12 4.81
C PRO A 73 29.93 -9.84 5.89
N ASP A 74 28.75 -9.34 6.22
CA ASP A 74 27.85 -9.97 7.21
C ASP A 74 26.98 -11.09 6.62
N ALA A 75 27.05 -11.31 5.31
CA ALA A 75 26.43 -12.44 4.62
C ALA A 75 27.47 -13.36 3.95
N ALA A 76 28.70 -13.37 4.46
CA ALA A 76 29.79 -14.15 3.91
C ALA A 76 29.45 -15.67 3.87
N GLY A 77 29.77 -16.32 2.75
CA GLY A 77 29.45 -17.72 2.50
C GLY A 77 28.03 -18.00 2.05
N THR A 78 27.21 -16.96 1.84
CA THR A 78 25.83 -17.11 1.35
C THR A 78 25.67 -16.83 -0.14
N GLY A 79 26.67 -16.30 -0.81
CA GLY A 79 26.61 -15.82 -2.19
C GLY A 79 25.89 -14.47 -2.35
N ARG A 80 25.43 -13.83 -1.28
CA ARG A 80 24.55 -12.65 -1.33
C ARG A 80 25.31 -11.34 -1.33
N ARG A 81 24.97 -10.43 -2.25
CA ARG A 81 25.47 -9.07 -2.27
C ARG A 81 24.93 -8.21 -1.14
N PHE A 82 23.69 -8.45 -0.72
CA PHE A 82 22.95 -7.70 0.30
C PHE A 82 22.47 -8.66 1.39
N SER A 83 22.64 -8.32 2.65
CA SER A 83 22.14 -9.13 3.77
C SER A 83 20.60 -9.13 3.82
N HIS A 84 19.99 -7.99 3.51
CA HIS A 84 18.54 -7.81 3.41
C HIS A 84 18.18 -7.10 2.12
N THR A 85 17.00 -7.41 1.57
CA THR A 85 16.59 -6.91 0.24
C THR A 85 15.23 -6.24 0.22
N MET A 86 14.31 -6.60 1.13
CA MET A 86 12.93 -6.14 1.06
C MET A 86 12.45 -5.54 2.37
N ALA A 87 11.96 -4.30 2.31
CA ALA A 87 11.32 -3.58 3.40
C ALA A 87 10.11 -2.80 2.88
N ILE A 88 9.07 -2.69 3.68
CA ILE A 88 7.88 -1.94 3.32
C ILE A 88 7.90 -0.57 4.00
N ALA A 89 8.13 0.48 3.22
CA ALA A 89 8.11 1.87 3.67
C ALA A 89 6.70 2.49 3.49
N PRO A 90 6.35 3.58 4.20
CA PRO A 90 5.03 4.21 4.12
C PRO A 90 4.69 4.78 2.74
N ASN A 91 5.65 5.33 2.02
CA ASN A 91 5.54 5.87 0.65
C ASN A 91 4.43 6.92 0.46
N ALA A 92 4.07 7.68 1.49
CA ALA A 92 2.98 8.65 1.44
C ALA A 92 3.19 9.72 0.35
N SER A 93 4.35 10.40 0.37
CA SER A 93 4.68 11.42 -0.64
C SER A 93 5.01 10.81 -2.00
N SER A 94 5.70 9.66 -2.03
CA SER A 94 6.06 8.97 -3.27
C SER A 94 4.82 8.54 -4.06
N SER A 95 3.75 8.11 -3.39
CA SER A 95 2.50 7.70 -4.04
C SER A 95 1.83 8.84 -4.81
N ILE A 96 1.94 10.07 -4.32
CA ILE A 96 1.43 11.26 -4.98
C ILE A 96 2.21 11.53 -6.27
N ILE A 97 3.55 11.52 -6.19
CA ILE A 97 4.45 11.75 -7.33
C ILE A 97 4.26 10.66 -8.40
N MET A 98 4.01 9.43 -7.99
CA MET A 98 3.80 8.27 -8.87
C MET A 98 2.36 8.18 -9.42
N GLY A 99 1.75 9.32 -9.72
CA GLY A 99 0.44 9.41 -10.35
C GLY A 99 -0.73 9.20 -9.39
N ASN A 100 -0.57 9.65 -8.16
CA ASN A 100 -1.60 9.64 -7.13
C ASN A 100 -2.19 8.24 -6.92
N THR A 101 -1.32 7.26 -6.71
CA THR A 101 -1.68 5.88 -6.38
C THR A 101 -1.89 5.70 -4.87
N SER A 102 -2.38 4.54 -4.44
CA SER A 102 -2.49 4.28 -2.99
C SER A 102 -1.11 4.19 -2.33
N PRO A 103 -0.94 4.72 -1.10
CA PRO A 103 0.35 4.69 -0.42
C PRO A 103 0.73 3.26 -0.03
N SER A 104 1.97 2.87 -0.32
CA SER A 104 2.51 1.57 0.10
C SER A 104 1.55 0.41 -0.17
N ILE A 105 1.29 -0.38 0.85
CA ILE A 105 0.38 -1.53 0.90
C ILE A 105 -0.99 -1.17 1.49
N GLU A 106 -1.18 0.09 1.84
CA GLU A 106 -2.35 0.58 2.56
C GLU A 106 -3.51 0.88 1.63
N PRO A 107 -4.76 0.80 2.12
CA PRO A 107 -5.90 1.27 1.36
C PRO A 107 -5.91 2.80 1.21
N PHE A 108 -6.60 3.29 0.19
CA PHE A 108 -6.86 4.73 0.02
C PHE A 108 -7.61 5.27 1.23
N ARG A 109 -7.19 6.44 1.73
CA ARG A 109 -7.88 7.12 2.82
C ARG A 109 -9.23 7.71 2.40
N ALA A 110 -9.32 8.15 1.15
CA ALA A 110 -10.51 8.75 0.56
C ALA A 110 -10.46 8.58 -0.97
N ASN A 111 -11.62 8.50 -1.63
CA ASN A 111 -11.71 8.49 -3.09
C ASN A 111 -11.63 9.88 -3.70
N ALA A 112 -11.84 10.93 -2.90
CA ALA A 112 -11.58 12.31 -3.27
C ALA A 112 -11.00 13.06 -2.08
N TYR A 113 -9.97 13.89 -2.30
CA TYR A 113 -9.40 14.74 -1.29
C TYR A 113 -8.75 15.98 -1.88
N ARG A 114 -8.77 17.05 -1.12
CA ARG A 114 -8.05 18.27 -1.45
C ARG A 114 -6.59 18.15 -1.04
N GLN A 115 -5.72 18.50 -1.95
CA GLN A 115 -4.28 18.59 -1.73
C GLN A 115 -3.85 20.04 -1.90
N ASP A 116 -3.37 20.63 -0.83
CA ASP A 116 -2.79 21.97 -0.85
C ASP A 116 -1.28 21.85 -1.15
N THR A 117 -0.83 22.62 -2.14
CA THR A 117 0.56 22.71 -2.56
C THR A 117 0.97 24.19 -2.62
N LEU A 118 2.27 24.44 -2.74
CA LEU A 118 2.79 25.81 -2.94
C LEU A 118 2.20 26.47 -4.23
N SER A 119 1.78 25.67 -5.20
CA SER A 119 1.21 26.13 -6.46
C SER A 119 -0.31 26.27 -6.43
N GLY A 120 -0.97 25.94 -5.33
CA GLY A 120 -2.43 25.99 -5.20
C GLY A 120 -3.03 24.72 -4.62
N ALA A 121 -4.37 24.72 -4.54
CA ALA A 121 -5.15 23.59 -4.07
C ALA A 121 -5.67 22.79 -5.25
N TYR A 122 -5.48 21.46 -5.21
CA TYR A 122 -5.93 20.54 -6.23
C TYR A 122 -6.89 19.51 -5.63
N LEU A 123 -7.96 19.22 -6.36
CA LEU A 123 -8.85 18.11 -6.02
C LEU A 123 -8.34 16.83 -6.69
N ASN A 124 -7.88 15.90 -5.87
CA ASN A 124 -7.50 14.57 -6.33
C ASN A 124 -8.70 13.65 -6.29
N LYS A 125 -8.99 12.99 -7.40
CA LYS A 125 -10.04 11.99 -7.56
C LYS A 125 -9.42 10.60 -7.79
N ASN A 126 -9.99 9.56 -7.19
CA ASN A 126 -9.57 8.19 -7.45
C ASN A 126 -9.87 7.84 -8.92
N LYS A 127 -8.82 7.63 -9.71
CA LYS A 127 -8.93 7.43 -11.15
C LYS A 127 -9.73 6.20 -11.59
N TYR A 128 -9.79 5.16 -10.74
CA TYR A 128 -10.54 3.94 -11.05
C TYR A 128 -12.03 4.13 -10.76
N LEU A 129 -12.37 4.81 -9.68
CA LEU A 129 -13.75 5.21 -9.40
C LEU A 129 -14.22 6.25 -10.43
N ASP A 130 -13.36 7.18 -10.84
CA ASP A 130 -13.66 8.17 -11.87
C ASP A 130 -14.02 7.51 -13.21
N ALA A 131 -13.23 6.52 -13.63
CA ALA A 131 -13.52 5.76 -14.83
C ALA A 131 -14.86 5.02 -14.73
N LYS A 132 -15.16 4.43 -13.55
CA LYS A 132 -16.42 3.75 -13.32
C LYS A 132 -17.62 4.70 -13.33
N ILE A 133 -17.51 5.87 -12.71
CA ILE A 133 -18.58 6.89 -12.73
C ILE A 133 -18.84 7.36 -14.16
N LYS A 134 -17.80 7.63 -14.94
CA LYS A 134 -17.94 8.03 -16.36
C LYS A 134 -18.63 6.96 -17.19
N GLU A 135 -18.22 5.68 -17.01
CA GLU A 135 -18.88 4.55 -17.66
C GLU A 135 -20.38 4.51 -17.34
N LYS A 136 -20.78 4.68 -16.07
CA LYS A 136 -22.19 4.67 -15.64
C LYS A 136 -23.00 5.85 -16.21
N ILE A 137 -22.38 7.01 -16.40
CA ILE A 137 -23.01 8.17 -17.03
C ILE A 137 -23.18 7.91 -18.55
N GLU A 138 -22.12 7.43 -19.21
CA GLU A 138 -22.13 7.15 -20.66
C GLU A 138 -23.12 6.05 -21.05
N THR A 139 -23.25 5.02 -20.23
CA THR A 139 -24.23 3.93 -20.43
C THR A 139 -25.67 4.32 -20.06
N GLY A 140 -25.86 5.47 -19.44
CA GLY A 140 -27.18 5.96 -19.03
C GLY A 140 -27.75 5.28 -17.78
N GLU A 141 -26.89 4.54 -17.02
CA GLU A 141 -27.27 3.93 -15.73
C GLU A 141 -27.54 4.99 -14.66
N THR A 142 -26.99 6.18 -14.81
CA THR A 142 -27.31 7.35 -13.99
C THR A 142 -27.50 8.60 -14.85
N LYS A 143 -28.37 9.49 -14.38
CA LYS A 143 -28.60 10.84 -14.96
C LYS A 143 -28.04 11.93 -14.04
N GLN A 144 -27.38 11.56 -12.94
CA GLN A 144 -26.78 12.53 -12.05
C GLN A 144 -25.63 13.26 -12.72
N ASP A 145 -25.48 14.54 -12.41
CA ASP A 145 -24.37 15.36 -12.89
C ASP A 145 -23.04 14.86 -12.29
N TYR A 146 -22.02 14.86 -13.12
CA TYR A 146 -20.68 14.39 -12.73
C TYR A 146 -20.09 15.16 -11.54
N ASP A 147 -20.25 16.48 -11.51
CA ASP A 147 -19.69 17.31 -10.42
C ASP A 147 -20.54 17.19 -9.14
N GLU A 148 -21.84 16.96 -9.25
CA GLU A 148 -22.71 16.63 -8.11
C GLU A 148 -22.30 15.31 -7.46
N ILE A 149 -22.00 14.27 -8.25
CA ILE A 149 -21.52 12.98 -7.74
C ILE A 149 -20.24 13.18 -6.93
N TRP A 150 -19.26 13.89 -7.47
CA TRP A 150 -17.99 14.12 -6.78
C TRP A 150 -18.13 15.03 -5.56
N SER A 151 -19.00 16.02 -5.63
CA SER A 151 -19.35 16.86 -4.46
C SER A 151 -19.96 16.02 -3.34
N GLY A 152 -20.82 15.07 -3.68
CA GLY A 152 -21.37 14.09 -2.72
C GLY A 152 -20.31 13.20 -2.11
N ILE A 153 -19.34 12.70 -2.90
CA ILE A 153 -18.21 11.90 -2.38
C ILE A 153 -17.37 12.72 -1.39
N ILE A 154 -17.05 13.97 -1.73
CA ILE A 154 -16.29 14.88 -0.85
C ILE A 154 -17.05 15.15 0.45
N ALA A 155 -18.35 15.44 0.38
CA ALA A 155 -19.19 15.69 1.54
C ALA A 155 -19.32 14.47 2.48
N ASN A 156 -19.03 13.26 1.97
CA ASN A 156 -19.02 12.02 2.73
C ASN A 156 -17.58 11.51 2.99
N ASP A 157 -16.64 12.40 3.27
CA ASP A 157 -15.23 12.07 3.61
C ASP A 157 -14.52 11.19 2.57
N GLY A 158 -14.89 11.32 1.31
CA GLY A 158 -14.36 10.53 0.19
C GLY A 158 -14.99 9.14 0.07
N SER A 159 -16.05 8.83 0.78
CA SER A 159 -16.81 7.59 0.66
C SER A 159 -17.72 7.61 -0.57
N CYS A 160 -17.83 6.47 -1.26
CA CYS A 160 -18.80 6.26 -2.33
C CYS A 160 -19.98 5.37 -1.91
N GLN A 161 -20.09 4.99 -0.62
CA GLN A 161 -21.11 4.03 -0.14
C GLN A 161 -22.55 4.54 -0.28
N HIS A 162 -22.76 5.86 -0.27
CA HIS A 162 -24.06 6.51 -0.45
C HIS A 162 -24.56 6.52 -1.92
N ILE A 163 -23.71 6.23 -2.89
CA ILE A 163 -24.04 6.28 -4.32
C ILE A 163 -24.98 5.13 -4.70
N ARG A 164 -26.16 5.43 -5.20
CA ARG A 164 -27.22 4.42 -5.43
C ARG A 164 -27.02 3.62 -6.72
N PHE A 165 -26.39 4.21 -7.74
CA PHE A 165 -26.20 3.53 -9.03
C PHE A 165 -24.97 2.59 -9.05
N LEU A 166 -24.14 2.60 -8.00
CA LEU A 166 -23.07 1.62 -7.83
C LEU A 166 -23.63 0.37 -7.16
N THR A 167 -23.28 -0.80 -7.69
CA THR A 167 -23.59 -2.10 -7.06
C THR A 167 -22.83 -2.27 -5.74
N GLN A 168 -23.23 -3.22 -4.90
CA GLN A 168 -22.51 -3.46 -3.65
C GLN A 168 -21.07 -3.95 -3.90
N GLU A 169 -20.87 -4.78 -4.91
CA GLU A 169 -19.54 -5.23 -5.31
C GLU A 169 -18.64 -4.06 -5.73
N GLU A 170 -19.18 -3.13 -6.53
CA GLU A 170 -18.43 -1.92 -6.92
C GLU A 170 -18.09 -1.06 -5.69
N LYS A 171 -19.03 -0.88 -4.77
CA LYS A 171 -18.80 -0.14 -3.52
C LYS A 171 -17.71 -0.79 -2.66
N ASP A 172 -17.70 -2.12 -2.58
CA ASP A 172 -16.70 -2.86 -1.81
C ASP A 172 -15.28 -2.71 -2.38
N VAL A 173 -15.14 -2.58 -3.71
CA VAL A 173 -13.86 -2.28 -4.37
C VAL A 173 -13.32 -0.90 -3.98
N PHE A 174 -14.22 0.09 -3.78
CA PHE A 174 -13.85 1.48 -3.52
C PHE A 174 -14.01 1.90 -2.06
N LYS A 175 -14.11 0.96 -1.13
CA LYS A 175 -14.06 1.27 0.31
C LYS A 175 -12.78 2.05 0.65
N THR A 176 -12.95 3.06 1.49
CA THR A 176 -11.84 3.83 2.07
C THR A 176 -11.18 3.07 3.21
N SER A 177 -10.02 3.52 3.66
CA SER A 177 -9.33 2.91 4.80
C SER A 177 -10.16 2.88 6.09
N MET A 178 -11.08 3.84 6.26
CA MET A 178 -11.97 3.94 7.43
C MET A 178 -13.17 3.00 7.33
N GLU A 179 -13.44 2.44 6.16
CA GLU A 179 -14.58 1.55 5.89
C GLU A 179 -14.14 0.09 5.82
N ILE A 180 -12.86 -0.16 5.59
CA ILE A 180 -12.25 -1.49 5.55
C ILE A 180 -12.08 -2.01 6.98
N ASP A 181 -12.46 -3.27 7.21
CA ASP A 181 -12.13 -3.97 8.44
C ASP A 181 -10.61 -4.12 8.58
N GLN A 182 -10.04 -3.49 9.60
CA GLN A 182 -8.60 -3.41 9.81
C GLN A 182 -7.94 -4.79 10.04
N ARG A 183 -8.71 -5.81 10.36
CA ARG A 183 -8.23 -7.19 10.42
C ARG A 183 -7.71 -7.67 9.05
N TRP A 184 -8.30 -7.21 7.95
CA TRP A 184 -7.81 -7.51 6.61
C TRP A 184 -6.45 -6.86 6.31
N VAL A 185 -6.21 -5.65 6.83
CA VAL A 185 -4.90 -4.98 6.72
C VAL A 185 -3.82 -5.82 7.40
N ILE A 186 -4.11 -6.32 8.61
CA ILE A 186 -3.21 -7.22 9.36
C ILE A 186 -3.02 -8.56 8.62
N GLU A 187 -4.09 -9.19 8.15
CA GLU A 187 -4.01 -10.46 7.43
C GLU A 187 -3.15 -10.35 6.17
N HIS A 188 -3.33 -9.29 5.37
CA HIS A 188 -2.48 -9.04 4.21
C HIS A 188 -1.02 -8.80 4.57
N ALA A 189 -0.75 -8.10 5.68
CA ALA A 189 0.60 -7.88 6.17
C ALA A 189 1.25 -9.18 6.62
N ALA A 190 0.54 -10.00 7.39
CA ALA A 190 1.02 -11.31 7.85
C ALA A 190 1.31 -12.25 6.67
N ASP A 191 0.42 -12.31 5.67
CA ASP A 191 0.64 -13.13 4.48
C ASP A 191 1.92 -12.73 3.72
N ARG A 192 2.20 -11.41 3.58
CA ARG A 192 3.39 -10.95 2.86
C ARG A 192 4.66 -10.98 3.69
N GLN A 193 4.57 -11.02 5.04
CA GLN A 193 5.75 -11.07 5.90
C GLN A 193 6.66 -12.27 5.57
N ASN A 194 6.12 -13.36 5.07
CA ASN A 194 6.91 -14.50 4.60
C ASN A 194 7.91 -14.14 3.47
N TYR A 195 7.71 -13.02 2.81
CA TYR A 195 8.52 -12.57 1.67
C TYR A 195 9.34 -11.31 2.00
N VAL A 196 9.08 -10.67 3.13
CA VAL A 196 9.75 -9.43 3.56
C VAL A 196 10.77 -9.78 4.63
N ASP A 197 12.04 -9.46 4.39
CA ASP A 197 13.14 -9.80 5.30
C ASP A 197 13.49 -8.69 6.30
N GLN A 198 12.75 -7.58 6.26
CA GLN A 198 12.84 -6.46 7.21
C GLN A 198 11.43 -6.11 7.71
N GLY A 199 11.26 -4.92 8.30
CA GLY A 199 9.97 -4.46 8.80
C GLY A 199 8.99 -4.05 7.71
N GLN A 200 7.71 -4.06 8.06
CA GLN A 200 6.63 -3.46 7.30
C GLN A 200 6.11 -2.25 8.06
N SER A 201 6.15 -1.07 7.45
CA SER A 201 5.37 0.07 7.93
C SER A 201 3.89 -0.21 7.65
N LEU A 202 3.08 -0.17 8.70
CA LEU A 202 1.67 -0.53 8.63
C LEU A 202 0.85 0.43 9.48
N ASN A 203 -0.01 1.21 8.83
CA ASN A 203 -1.00 2.03 9.50
C ASN A 203 -2.32 1.26 9.62
N VAL A 204 -2.95 1.36 10.76
CA VAL A 204 -4.32 0.91 11.00
C VAL A 204 -5.19 2.12 11.29
N PHE A 205 -6.41 2.10 10.78
CA PHE A 205 -7.29 3.26 10.75
C PHE A 205 -8.53 3.00 11.60
N PHE A 206 -8.74 3.84 12.61
CA PHE A 206 -9.89 3.74 13.51
C PHE A 206 -10.62 5.08 13.58
N ARG A 207 -11.94 5.01 13.60
CA ARG A 207 -12.78 6.19 13.89
C ARG A 207 -12.72 6.52 15.38
N PRO A 208 -12.95 7.77 15.77
CA PRO A 208 -12.93 8.17 17.20
C PRO A 208 -13.92 7.39 18.07
N ASP A 209 -15.03 6.95 17.50
CA ASP A 209 -16.10 6.17 18.14
C ASP A 209 -15.89 4.66 18.10
N THR A 210 -14.74 4.19 17.62
CA THR A 210 -14.40 2.78 17.53
C THR A 210 -14.39 2.11 18.90
N SER A 211 -15.06 0.96 19.03
CA SER A 211 -15.08 0.22 20.28
C SER A 211 -13.67 -0.26 20.68
N ILE A 212 -13.36 -0.16 21.96
CA ILE A 212 -12.07 -0.60 22.51
C ILE A 212 -11.83 -2.11 22.30
N LEU A 213 -12.91 -2.90 22.24
CA LEU A 213 -12.84 -4.34 21.98
C LEU A 213 -12.38 -4.63 20.55
N TYR A 214 -12.86 -3.87 19.57
CA TYR A 214 -12.42 -4.01 18.19
C TYR A 214 -10.96 -3.56 18.02
N LEU A 215 -10.60 -2.43 18.62
CA LEU A 215 -9.21 -1.96 18.63
C LEU A 215 -8.28 -3.01 19.23
N HIS A 216 -8.65 -3.57 20.39
CA HIS A 216 -7.90 -4.67 21.01
C HIS A 216 -7.82 -5.90 20.10
N ALA A 217 -8.93 -6.30 19.47
CA ALA A 217 -8.98 -7.47 18.61
C ALA A 217 -8.03 -7.35 17.39
N VAL A 218 -7.93 -6.16 16.79
CA VAL A 218 -7.00 -5.89 15.68
C VAL A 218 -5.55 -6.01 16.13
N HIS A 219 -5.19 -5.38 17.25
CA HIS A 219 -3.83 -5.46 17.80
C HIS A 219 -3.46 -6.88 18.27
N PHE A 220 -4.40 -7.57 18.92
CA PHE A 220 -4.21 -8.96 19.32
C PHE A 220 -4.04 -9.89 18.11
N LEU A 221 -4.80 -9.66 17.03
CA LEU A 221 -4.61 -10.39 15.77
C LEU A 221 -3.20 -10.15 15.20
N ALA A 222 -2.74 -8.91 15.19
CA ALA A 222 -1.40 -8.58 14.71
C ALA A 222 -0.33 -9.33 15.52
N TRP A 223 -0.41 -9.29 16.84
CA TRP A 223 0.50 -10.04 17.73
C TRP A 223 0.43 -11.55 17.48
N LYS A 224 -0.77 -12.12 17.32
CA LYS A 224 -0.97 -13.55 17.06
C LYS A 224 -0.40 -14.01 15.73
N ARG A 225 -0.35 -13.10 14.76
CA ARG A 225 0.17 -13.38 13.41
C ARG A 225 1.71 -13.18 13.30
N GLY A 226 2.38 -12.66 14.32
CA GLY A 226 3.82 -12.37 14.35
C GLY A 226 4.13 -10.97 13.85
#